data_3f79a3160e9fc5bf75bd8ae471f64732
#
_entry.id   3f79a3160e9fc5bf75bd8ae471f64732
#
_cell.length_a   1.000
_cell.length_b   1.000
_cell.length_c   1.000
_cell.angle_alpha   90.00
_cell.angle_beta   90.00
_cell.angle_gamma   90.00
#
_symmetry.space_group_name_H-M   'P 1'
#
loop_
_entity.id
_entity.type
_entity.pdbx_description
1 polymer ?
#
loop_
_entity_poly.entity_id
_entity_poly.type
_entity_poly.pdbx_seq_one_letter_code
_entity_poly.pdbx_strand_id
1 'polypeptide(L)'
;MKEISPKKRFGQNFINDEVLLGDLVDLIKVKKNDDFLEIGPGSGNLTSLIVSSANSCSSVEIDRDLISLLKEKFKKNDNFKIINENILNFDLKKYVSNFNQIRLAGNLPYNLSSPIIDWCTKNIDLIKDMHFMFQKEFAYRCAGNENSKSYGKLSVICNYLFEVEILKEVDRSFFVPMPKVDSCFVKFVPRKKNVNFEELNFLKKILNLLFNSKRKKISKPLLKIFEAKDLENLNIDLDLRPDQLSSKKFLELTKLMEKYG
;
A
#
# COMPACT_ATOMS: atom_id res chain seq x y z
N MET A 1 -18.73 -22.94 17.12
CA MET A 1 -18.66 -21.89 16.06
C MET A 1 -18.54 -22.61 14.71
N LYS A 2 -19.29 -22.20 13.67
CA LYS A 2 -19.06 -22.74 12.31
C LYS A 2 -17.65 -22.36 11.85
N GLU A 3 -16.83 -23.35 11.51
CA GLU A 3 -15.56 -23.12 10.84
C GLU A 3 -15.83 -22.45 9.49
N ILE A 4 -15.33 -21.21 9.30
CA ILE A 4 -15.45 -20.52 8.04
C ILE A 4 -14.26 -20.95 7.17
N SER A 5 -14.55 -21.66 6.09
CA SER A 5 -13.52 -22.04 5.13
C SER A 5 -13.14 -20.83 4.24
N PRO A 6 -11.85 -20.60 3.98
CA PRO A 6 -11.38 -19.53 3.11
C PRO A 6 -11.96 -19.64 1.69
N LYS A 7 -12.45 -18.51 1.15
CA LYS A 7 -13.04 -18.46 -0.19
C LYS A 7 -12.01 -18.01 -1.22
N LYS A 8 -11.67 -18.89 -2.15
CA LYS A 8 -10.69 -18.61 -3.25
C LYS A 8 -11.04 -17.36 -4.05
N ARG A 9 -12.33 -17.06 -4.27
CA ARG A 9 -12.78 -15.88 -5.03
C ARG A 9 -12.40 -14.55 -4.37
N PHE A 10 -12.14 -14.55 -3.06
CA PHE A 10 -11.71 -13.36 -2.31
C PHE A 10 -10.20 -13.36 -2.01
N GLY A 11 -9.46 -14.39 -2.44
CA GLY A 11 -8.02 -14.49 -2.21
C GLY A 11 -7.64 -14.55 -0.72
N GLN A 12 -8.51 -15.14 0.12
CA GLN A 12 -8.34 -15.18 1.57
C GLN A 12 -7.21 -16.13 1.97
N ASN A 13 -6.24 -15.62 2.75
CA ASN A 13 -5.19 -16.37 3.41
C ASN A 13 -5.12 -15.87 4.85
N PHE A 14 -5.57 -16.67 5.83
CA PHE A 14 -5.65 -16.27 7.23
C PHE A 14 -4.35 -16.57 7.96
N ILE A 15 -3.99 -15.73 8.92
CA ILE A 15 -2.91 -15.97 9.87
C ILE A 15 -3.56 -16.42 11.18
N ASN A 16 -3.17 -17.61 11.68
CA ASN A 16 -3.70 -18.18 12.91
C ASN A 16 -2.61 -18.34 13.99
N ASP A 17 -1.35 -18.07 13.66
CA ASP A 17 -0.25 -18.16 14.61
C ASP A 17 -0.25 -16.94 15.55
N GLU A 18 -0.46 -17.20 16.85
CA GLU A 18 -0.60 -16.15 17.86
C GLU A 18 0.72 -15.40 18.10
N VAL A 19 1.87 -16.09 17.98
CA VAL A 19 3.18 -15.47 18.17
C VAL A 19 3.44 -14.49 17.04
N LEU A 20 3.22 -14.92 15.79
CA LEU A 20 3.36 -14.03 14.64
C LEU A 20 2.42 -12.83 14.74
N LEU A 21 1.15 -13.05 15.11
CA LEU A 21 0.17 -11.95 15.26
C LEU A 21 0.62 -10.96 16.33
N GLY A 22 1.17 -11.43 17.46
CA GLY A 22 1.77 -10.58 18.48
C GLY A 22 2.91 -9.74 17.93
N ASP A 23 3.86 -10.37 17.24
CA ASP A 23 4.97 -9.67 16.57
C ASP A 23 4.49 -8.57 15.61
N LEU A 24 3.45 -8.87 14.80
CA LEU A 24 2.90 -7.90 13.86
C LEU A 24 2.31 -6.67 14.58
N VAL A 25 1.58 -6.87 15.67
CA VAL A 25 1.00 -5.79 16.46
C VAL A 25 2.07 -4.95 17.16
N ASP A 26 3.13 -5.59 17.65
CA ASP A 26 4.28 -4.89 18.22
C ASP A 26 4.98 -4.02 17.18
N LEU A 27 5.10 -4.49 15.94
CA LEU A 27 5.64 -3.72 14.83
C LEU A 27 4.72 -2.54 14.43
N ILE A 28 3.40 -2.69 14.53
CA ILE A 28 2.42 -1.60 14.32
C ILE A 28 2.57 -0.53 15.41
N LYS A 29 2.99 -0.89 16.62
CA LYS A 29 3.10 0.01 17.78
C LYS A 29 1.78 0.71 18.07
N VAL A 30 0.72 -0.07 18.27
CA VAL A 30 -0.64 0.44 18.57
C VAL A 30 -0.63 1.23 19.87
N LYS A 31 -1.29 2.39 19.89
CA LYS A 31 -1.44 3.26 21.06
C LYS A 31 -2.91 3.42 21.42
N LYS A 32 -3.19 3.70 22.70
CA LYS A 32 -4.55 3.89 23.23
C LYS A 32 -5.34 5.02 22.60
N ASN A 33 -4.69 5.96 21.94
CA ASN A 33 -5.32 7.07 21.23
C ASN A 33 -5.31 6.93 19.71
N ASP A 34 -4.95 5.77 19.18
CA ASP A 34 -4.98 5.51 17.74
C ASP A 34 -6.38 5.01 17.32
N ASP A 35 -6.83 5.51 16.19
CA ASP A 35 -8.01 5.01 15.49
C ASP A 35 -7.58 4.23 14.26
N PHE A 36 -8.13 3.01 14.11
CA PHE A 36 -7.78 2.09 13.03
C PHE A 36 -8.93 1.83 12.07
N LEU A 37 -8.60 1.72 10.80
CA LEU A 37 -9.41 1.05 9.80
C LEU A 37 -8.66 -0.19 9.31
N GLU A 38 -9.18 -1.37 9.61
CA GLU A 38 -8.63 -2.62 9.12
C GLU A 38 -9.33 -3.01 7.81
N ILE A 39 -8.51 -3.36 6.81
CA ILE A 39 -8.99 -3.77 5.50
C ILE A 39 -8.96 -5.30 5.42
N GLY A 40 -10.12 -5.94 5.29
CA GLY A 40 -10.22 -7.39 5.20
C GLY A 40 -9.81 -8.10 6.51
N PRO A 41 -10.56 -7.95 7.59
CA PRO A 41 -10.24 -8.49 8.91
C PRO A 41 -10.20 -10.03 8.95
N GLY A 42 -10.77 -10.69 7.95
CA GLY A 42 -10.82 -12.14 7.89
C GLY A 42 -11.54 -12.74 9.12
N SER A 43 -10.87 -13.66 9.81
CA SER A 43 -11.37 -14.26 11.09
C SER A 43 -11.28 -13.31 12.29
N GLY A 44 -10.73 -12.12 12.12
CA GLY A 44 -10.60 -11.11 13.17
C GLY A 44 -9.46 -11.39 14.17
N ASN A 45 -8.40 -12.08 13.76
CA ASN A 45 -7.28 -12.40 14.65
C ASN A 45 -6.41 -11.16 14.88
N LEU A 46 -6.03 -10.45 13.83
CA LEU A 46 -5.33 -9.15 13.93
C LEU A 46 -6.24 -8.10 14.58
N THR A 47 -7.53 -8.07 14.18
CA THR A 47 -8.56 -7.20 14.77
C THR A 47 -8.60 -7.29 16.28
N SER A 48 -8.57 -8.53 16.84
CA SER A 48 -8.65 -8.76 18.28
C SER A 48 -7.54 -8.04 19.05
N LEU A 49 -6.33 -8.06 18.51
CA LEU A 49 -5.16 -7.44 19.13
C LEU A 49 -5.19 -5.91 18.98
N ILE A 50 -5.66 -5.39 17.83
CA ILE A 50 -5.83 -3.94 17.63
C ILE A 50 -6.91 -3.41 18.57
N VAL A 51 -8.08 -4.05 18.62
CA VAL A 51 -9.23 -3.64 19.47
C VAL A 51 -8.86 -3.59 20.95
N SER A 52 -8.01 -4.50 21.42
CA SER A 52 -7.59 -4.53 22.84
C SER A 52 -6.67 -3.36 23.23
N SER A 53 -6.05 -2.68 22.26
CA SER A 53 -4.98 -1.71 22.51
C SER A 53 -5.26 -0.32 21.95
N ALA A 54 -6.13 -0.19 20.95
CA ALA A 54 -6.46 1.06 20.26
C ALA A 54 -7.64 1.80 20.91
N ASN A 55 -7.83 3.08 20.57
CA ASN A 55 -9.02 3.85 20.90
C ASN A 55 -10.25 3.27 20.20
N SER A 56 -10.15 3.08 18.90
CA SER A 56 -11.18 2.45 18.09
C SER A 56 -10.61 1.64 16.95
N CYS A 57 -11.36 0.63 16.52
CA CYS A 57 -11.05 -0.14 15.32
C CYS A 57 -12.32 -0.35 14.51
N SER A 58 -12.30 0.09 13.27
CA SER A 58 -13.33 -0.29 12.30
C SER A 58 -12.74 -1.21 11.26
N SER A 59 -13.54 -2.17 10.78
CA SER A 59 -13.09 -3.08 9.73
C SER A 59 -14.03 -3.00 8.54
N VAL A 60 -13.46 -2.98 7.32
CA VAL A 60 -14.21 -3.06 6.06
C VAL A 60 -14.06 -4.46 5.49
N GLU A 61 -15.19 -5.17 5.31
CA GLU A 61 -15.23 -6.53 4.83
C GLU A 61 -16.34 -6.71 3.76
N ILE A 62 -16.04 -7.45 2.71
CA ILE A 62 -16.99 -7.75 1.62
C ILE A 62 -17.71 -9.08 1.81
N ASP A 63 -17.11 -10.02 2.56
CA ASP A 63 -17.67 -11.35 2.80
C ASP A 63 -18.68 -11.33 3.94
N ARG A 64 -19.97 -11.51 3.60
CA ARG A 64 -21.09 -11.49 4.56
C ARG A 64 -20.98 -12.56 5.64
N ASP A 65 -20.36 -13.71 5.35
CA ASP A 65 -20.21 -14.79 6.34
C ASP A 65 -19.20 -14.37 7.42
N LEU A 66 -18.10 -13.72 7.02
CA LEU A 66 -17.11 -13.15 7.96
C LEU A 66 -17.71 -12.02 8.80
N ILE A 67 -18.55 -11.18 8.20
CA ILE A 67 -19.23 -10.09 8.94
C ILE A 67 -20.08 -10.64 10.07
N SER A 68 -20.86 -11.70 9.83
CA SER A 68 -21.70 -12.33 10.85
C SER A 68 -20.87 -12.90 11.99
N LEU A 69 -19.73 -13.54 11.68
CA LEU A 69 -18.77 -14.04 12.66
C LEU A 69 -18.16 -12.90 13.49
N LEU A 70 -17.73 -11.82 12.83
CA LEU A 70 -17.07 -10.68 13.50
C LEU A 70 -18.04 -9.92 14.41
N LYS A 71 -19.29 -9.74 14.00
CA LYS A 71 -20.34 -9.15 14.84
C LYS A 71 -20.54 -9.95 16.13
N GLU A 72 -20.55 -11.28 16.06
CA GLU A 72 -20.68 -12.12 17.25
C GLU A 72 -19.40 -12.13 18.08
N LYS A 73 -18.23 -12.23 17.45
CA LYS A 73 -16.91 -12.24 18.12
C LYS A 73 -16.68 -10.96 18.93
N PHE A 74 -17.03 -9.81 18.38
CA PHE A 74 -16.77 -8.50 18.98
C PHE A 74 -17.99 -7.81 19.59
N LYS A 75 -19.08 -8.53 19.82
CA LYS A 75 -20.35 -7.95 20.36
C LYS A 75 -20.23 -7.24 21.70
N LYS A 76 -19.15 -7.50 22.47
CA LYS A 76 -18.87 -6.86 23.77
C LYS A 76 -17.84 -5.74 23.66
N ASN A 77 -17.34 -5.43 22.47
CA ASN A 77 -16.30 -4.43 22.25
C ASN A 77 -16.94 -3.16 21.67
N ASP A 78 -17.27 -2.19 22.51
CA ASP A 78 -17.92 -0.94 22.11
C ASP A 78 -17.04 -0.08 21.19
N ASN A 79 -15.71 -0.31 21.18
CA ASN A 79 -14.74 0.35 20.32
C ASN A 79 -14.52 -0.36 18.97
N PHE A 80 -15.33 -1.39 18.65
CA PHE A 80 -15.24 -2.11 17.36
C PHE A 80 -16.47 -1.85 16.48
N LYS A 81 -16.24 -1.64 15.17
CA LYS A 81 -17.28 -1.52 14.17
C LYS A 81 -16.93 -2.30 12.91
N ILE A 82 -17.89 -3.06 12.38
CA ILE A 82 -17.74 -3.78 11.09
C ILE A 82 -18.63 -3.16 10.02
N ILE A 83 -18.07 -2.91 8.85
CA ILE A 83 -18.69 -2.27 7.69
C ILE A 83 -18.71 -3.27 6.55
N ASN A 84 -19.91 -3.55 6.00
CA ASN A 84 -20.03 -4.42 4.82
C ASN A 84 -19.91 -3.60 3.55
N GLU A 85 -18.71 -3.51 3.03
CA GLU A 85 -18.44 -2.78 1.80
C GLU A 85 -17.19 -3.30 1.08
N ASN A 86 -17.08 -2.98 -0.21
CA ASN A 86 -15.83 -3.15 -0.93
C ASN A 86 -14.92 -1.94 -0.63
N ILE A 87 -13.71 -2.19 -0.10
CA ILE A 87 -12.77 -1.12 0.23
C ILE A 87 -12.48 -0.17 -0.93
N LEU A 88 -12.48 -0.67 -2.17
CA LEU A 88 -12.20 0.16 -3.35
C LEU A 88 -13.29 1.21 -3.63
N ASN A 89 -14.49 1.00 -3.08
CA ASN A 89 -15.63 1.91 -3.18
C ASN A 89 -15.87 2.69 -1.88
N PHE A 90 -15.16 2.33 -0.81
CA PHE A 90 -15.35 2.92 0.52
C PHE A 90 -14.92 4.38 0.54
N ASP A 91 -15.85 5.26 0.93
CA ASP A 91 -15.60 6.70 1.05
C ASP A 91 -14.98 7.02 2.43
N LEU A 92 -13.65 6.97 2.49
CA LEU A 92 -12.92 7.26 3.73
C LEU A 92 -13.17 8.68 4.21
N LYS A 93 -13.37 9.65 3.31
CA LYS A 93 -13.60 11.05 3.66
C LYS A 93 -14.89 11.24 4.44
N LYS A 94 -15.95 10.54 4.05
CA LYS A 94 -17.22 10.56 4.82
C LYS A 94 -17.08 9.87 6.16
N TYR A 95 -16.25 8.84 6.22
CA TYR A 95 -16.03 8.05 7.43
C TYR A 95 -15.19 8.80 8.48
N VAL A 96 -14.11 9.48 8.05
CA VAL A 96 -13.10 10.13 8.91
C VAL A 96 -13.47 11.59 9.24
N SER A 97 -14.70 12.06 8.90
CA SER A 97 -15.10 13.47 9.04
C SER A 97 -14.84 14.09 10.42
N ASN A 98 -14.67 13.28 11.47
CA ASN A 98 -14.39 13.70 12.85
C ASN A 98 -12.96 13.36 13.33
N PHE A 99 -12.10 12.75 12.49
CA PHE A 99 -10.76 12.34 12.88
C PHE A 99 -9.71 13.12 12.11
N ASN A 100 -8.63 13.51 12.77
CA ASN A 100 -7.53 14.21 12.09
C ASN A 100 -6.79 13.31 11.08
N GLN A 101 -6.57 12.06 11.38
CA GLN A 101 -5.99 11.03 10.51
C GLN A 101 -6.21 9.63 11.10
N ILE A 102 -6.40 8.62 10.23
CA ILE A 102 -6.60 7.23 10.61
C ILE A 102 -5.39 6.38 10.28
N ARG A 103 -5.15 5.34 11.08
CA ARG A 103 -4.15 4.30 10.80
C ARG A 103 -4.80 3.15 10.07
N LEU A 104 -4.15 2.61 9.05
CA LEU A 104 -4.65 1.46 8.31
C LEU A 104 -3.84 0.21 8.64
N ALA A 105 -4.54 -0.92 8.72
CA ALA A 105 -3.91 -2.23 8.85
C ALA A 105 -4.66 -3.26 8.00
N GLY A 106 -3.99 -4.38 7.68
CA GLY A 106 -4.67 -5.49 7.03
C GLY A 106 -3.74 -6.56 6.45
N ASN A 107 -4.22 -7.79 6.49
CA ASN A 107 -3.66 -8.90 5.73
C ASN A 107 -4.41 -8.99 4.39
N LEU A 108 -3.90 -8.28 3.38
CA LEU A 108 -4.63 -7.98 2.17
C LEU A 108 -4.66 -9.16 1.17
N PRO A 109 -5.79 -9.36 0.44
CA PRO A 109 -5.81 -10.24 -0.71
C PRO A 109 -4.79 -9.78 -1.76
N TYR A 110 -3.90 -10.67 -2.21
CA TYR A 110 -2.78 -10.30 -3.07
C TYR A 110 -3.16 -9.70 -4.42
N ASN A 111 -4.30 -10.13 -4.98
CA ASN A 111 -4.84 -9.58 -6.23
C ASN A 111 -5.34 -8.14 -6.08
N LEU A 112 -5.52 -7.64 -4.86
CA LEU A 112 -5.97 -6.28 -4.58
C LEU A 112 -4.84 -5.34 -4.13
N SER A 113 -3.59 -5.81 -4.07
CA SER A 113 -2.44 -5.02 -3.58
C SER A 113 -2.31 -3.67 -4.31
N SER A 114 -2.24 -3.66 -5.65
CA SER A 114 -2.13 -2.40 -6.42
C SER A 114 -3.40 -1.54 -6.33
N PRO A 115 -4.63 -2.06 -6.49
CA PRO A 115 -5.85 -1.28 -6.31
C PRO A 115 -5.96 -0.62 -4.93
N ILE A 116 -5.53 -1.32 -3.86
CA ILE A 116 -5.56 -0.76 -2.49
C ILE A 116 -4.54 0.37 -2.34
N ILE A 117 -3.32 0.24 -2.88
CA ILE A 117 -2.35 1.35 -2.89
C ILE A 117 -2.90 2.56 -3.66
N ASP A 118 -3.57 2.36 -4.80
CA ASP A 118 -4.23 3.45 -5.53
C ASP A 118 -5.36 4.09 -4.72
N TRP A 119 -6.17 3.29 -4.00
CA TRP A 119 -7.20 3.79 -3.08
C TRP A 119 -6.58 4.58 -1.92
N CYS A 120 -5.50 4.09 -1.31
CA CYS A 120 -4.76 4.81 -0.28
C CYS A 120 -4.19 6.13 -0.80
N THR A 121 -3.68 6.15 -2.04
CA THR A 121 -3.17 7.38 -2.67
C THR A 121 -4.24 8.45 -2.80
N LYS A 122 -5.48 8.07 -3.15
CA LYS A 122 -6.62 9.00 -3.25
C LYS A 122 -7.07 9.56 -1.89
N ASN A 123 -6.77 8.84 -0.81
CA ASN A 123 -7.14 9.19 0.55
C ASN A 123 -5.94 9.59 1.42
N ILE A 124 -4.80 9.90 0.82
CA ILE A 124 -3.49 10.01 1.50
C ILE A 124 -3.51 11.04 2.64
N ASP A 125 -4.26 12.14 2.48
CA ASP A 125 -4.34 13.22 3.47
C ASP A 125 -5.04 12.79 4.78
N LEU A 126 -5.88 11.76 4.70
CA LEU A 126 -6.64 11.21 5.83
C LEU A 126 -5.90 10.07 6.53
N ILE A 127 -4.75 9.63 5.98
CA ILE A 127 -4.01 8.47 6.46
C ILE A 127 -2.77 8.92 7.23
N LYS A 128 -2.63 8.41 8.46
CA LYS A 128 -1.45 8.62 9.31
C LYS A 128 -0.31 7.69 8.91
N ASP A 129 -0.60 6.41 8.85
CA ASP A 129 0.27 5.33 8.38
C ASP A 129 -0.54 4.09 7.98
N MET A 130 0.12 3.16 7.30
CA MET A 130 -0.48 1.91 6.82
C MET A 130 0.46 0.75 7.11
N HIS A 131 -0.10 -0.37 7.54
CA HIS A 131 0.61 -1.60 7.87
C HIS A 131 -0.06 -2.77 7.16
N PHE A 132 0.52 -3.23 6.06
CA PHE A 132 -0.10 -4.22 5.20
C PHE A 132 0.79 -5.44 4.97
N MET A 133 0.14 -6.60 4.90
CA MET A 133 0.76 -7.83 4.41
C MET A 133 0.62 -7.91 2.90
N PHE A 134 1.74 -8.05 2.18
CA PHE A 134 1.81 -8.21 0.73
C PHE A 134 2.65 -9.43 0.34
N GLN A 135 2.50 -9.91 -0.90
CA GLN A 135 3.46 -10.84 -1.46
C GLN A 135 4.87 -10.24 -1.46
N LYS A 136 5.88 -11.05 -1.18
CA LYS A 136 7.28 -10.62 -1.07
C LYS A 136 7.74 -9.80 -2.27
N GLU A 137 7.48 -10.26 -3.50
CA GLU A 137 7.86 -9.52 -4.72
C GLU A 137 7.20 -8.13 -4.78
N PHE A 138 5.90 -8.05 -4.47
CA PHE A 138 5.17 -6.78 -4.49
C PHE A 138 5.72 -5.81 -3.44
N ALA A 139 5.99 -6.28 -2.23
CA ALA A 139 6.58 -5.50 -1.14
C ALA A 139 7.94 -4.91 -1.54
N TYR A 140 8.81 -5.75 -2.10
CA TYR A 140 10.12 -5.31 -2.59
C TYR A 140 10.03 -4.32 -3.75
N ARG A 141 9.00 -4.43 -4.61
CA ARG A 141 8.74 -3.43 -5.65
C ARG A 141 8.23 -2.10 -5.09
N CYS A 142 7.48 -2.11 -4.00
CA CYS A 142 7.09 -0.86 -3.32
C CYS A 142 8.30 -0.17 -2.68
N ALA A 143 9.19 -0.93 -2.03
CA ALA A 143 10.37 -0.42 -1.31
C ALA A 143 11.63 -0.28 -2.19
N GLY A 144 11.56 -0.63 -3.48
CA GLY A 144 12.72 -0.66 -4.37
C GLY A 144 13.39 0.69 -4.57
N ASN A 145 14.72 0.68 -4.64
CA ASN A 145 15.55 1.83 -4.98
C ASN A 145 16.27 1.59 -6.33
N GLU A 146 16.76 2.65 -6.93
CA GLU A 146 17.53 2.58 -8.18
C GLU A 146 18.64 1.54 -8.12
N ASN A 147 18.93 0.90 -9.25
CA ASN A 147 19.88 -0.20 -9.40
C ASN A 147 19.48 -1.52 -8.73
N SER A 148 18.35 -1.60 -8.02
CA SER A 148 17.83 -2.86 -7.51
C SER A 148 17.01 -3.61 -8.57
N LYS A 149 16.96 -4.95 -8.48
CA LYS A 149 16.13 -5.78 -9.38
C LYS A 149 14.63 -5.46 -9.28
N SER A 150 14.18 -5.06 -8.11
CA SER A 150 12.78 -4.74 -7.81
C SER A 150 12.36 -3.34 -8.24
N TYR A 151 13.32 -2.45 -8.59
CA TYR A 151 13.00 -1.08 -8.97
C TYR A 151 12.22 -0.98 -10.28
N GLY A 152 11.19 -0.14 -10.24
CA GLY A 152 10.31 0.07 -11.38
C GLY A 152 9.27 1.16 -11.13
N LYS A 153 8.25 1.21 -12.01
CA LYS A 153 7.18 2.22 -11.93
C LYS A 153 6.57 2.32 -10.53
N LEU A 154 6.26 1.18 -9.91
CA LEU A 154 5.65 1.13 -8.58
C LEU A 154 6.58 1.71 -7.51
N SER A 155 7.88 1.40 -7.59
CA SER A 155 8.89 1.92 -6.67
C SER A 155 8.95 3.45 -6.70
N VAL A 156 9.00 4.04 -7.89
CA VAL A 156 9.05 5.50 -8.06
C VAL A 156 7.77 6.15 -7.51
N ILE A 157 6.60 5.61 -7.81
CA ILE A 157 5.32 6.10 -7.29
C ILE A 157 5.28 6.00 -5.77
N CYS A 158 5.65 4.84 -5.20
CA CYS A 158 5.69 4.65 -3.75
C CYS A 158 6.69 5.61 -3.09
N ASN A 159 7.89 5.75 -3.62
CA ASN A 159 8.91 6.67 -3.09
C ASN A 159 8.50 8.15 -3.19
N TYR A 160 7.68 8.51 -4.19
CA TYR A 160 7.11 9.85 -4.29
C TYR A 160 6.07 10.12 -3.21
N LEU A 161 5.20 9.15 -2.92
CA LEU A 161 4.04 9.32 -2.05
C LEU A 161 4.32 8.93 -0.60
N PHE A 162 5.15 7.92 -0.36
CA PHE A 162 5.31 7.26 0.93
C PHE A 162 6.78 7.07 1.30
N GLU A 163 7.03 7.02 2.58
CA GLU A 163 8.16 6.31 3.15
C GLU A 163 7.77 4.86 3.33
N VAL A 164 8.51 3.94 2.70
CA VAL A 164 8.17 2.51 2.66
C VAL A 164 9.24 1.72 3.39
N GLU A 165 8.82 0.92 4.37
CA GLU A 165 9.69 0.08 5.19
C GLU A 165 9.17 -1.36 5.22
N ILE A 166 10.01 -2.34 4.86
CA ILE A 166 9.71 -3.75 5.08
C ILE A 166 10.03 -4.08 6.53
N LEU A 167 8.98 -4.28 7.35
CA LEU A 167 9.14 -4.52 8.78
C LEU A 167 9.51 -5.97 9.10
N LYS A 168 8.94 -6.93 8.35
CA LYS A 168 9.16 -8.37 8.59
C LYS A 168 8.88 -9.17 7.32
N GLU A 169 9.74 -10.13 7.01
CA GLU A 169 9.42 -11.21 6.07
C GLU A 169 8.66 -12.31 6.79
N VAL A 170 7.64 -12.87 6.14
CA VAL A 170 6.73 -13.87 6.72
C VAL A 170 6.68 -15.07 5.77
N ASP A 171 7.10 -16.22 6.29
CA ASP A 171 7.04 -17.48 5.56
C ASP A 171 5.59 -17.87 5.24
N ARG A 172 5.37 -18.42 4.07
CA ARG A 172 4.06 -18.84 3.57
C ARG A 172 3.36 -19.90 4.45
N SER A 173 4.12 -20.67 5.25
CA SER A 173 3.57 -21.70 6.13
C SER A 173 2.69 -21.12 7.26
N PHE A 174 2.83 -19.85 7.59
CA PHE A 174 1.97 -19.18 8.58
C PHE A 174 0.55 -18.88 8.10
N PHE A 175 0.25 -19.12 6.84
CA PHE A 175 -1.05 -18.78 6.25
C PHE A 175 -1.88 -20.03 5.97
N VAL A 176 -3.20 -19.90 6.16
CA VAL A 176 -4.20 -20.93 5.82
C VAL A 176 -5.28 -20.32 4.92
N PRO A 177 -5.41 -20.83 3.68
CA PRO A 177 -4.55 -21.78 3.00
C PRO A 177 -3.17 -21.22 2.74
N MET A 178 -2.16 -22.08 2.62
CA MET A 178 -0.79 -21.67 2.34
C MET A 178 -0.69 -21.08 0.91
N PRO A 179 -0.21 -19.84 0.75
CA PRO A 179 -0.01 -19.24 -0.56
C PRO A 179 1.20 -19.83 -1.29
N LYS A 180 1.36 -19.49 -2.57
CA LYS A 180 2.46 -19.99 -3.39
C LYS A 180 3.82 -19.34 -3.07
N VAL A 181 3.80 -18.15 -2.48
CA VAL A 181 4.98 -17.31 -2.23
C VAL A 181 4.95 -16.74 -0.82
N ASP A 182 6.11 -16.40 -0.30
CA ASP A 182 6.26 -15.71 0.97
C ASP A 182 5.68 -14.31 0.92
N SER A 183 5.51 -13.73 2.09
CA SER A 183 4.94 -12.41 2.28
C SER A 183 5.90 -11.48 2.99
N CYS A 184 5.58 -10.19 2.97
CA CYS A 184 6.23 -9.20 3.81
C CYS A 184 5.17 -8.32 4.47
N PHE A 185 5.41 -8.01 5.73
CA PHE A 185 4.68 -6.98 6.45
C PHE A 185 5.37 -5.64 6.23
N VAL A 186 4.64 -4.68 5.68
CA VAL A 186 5.20 -3.43 5.16
C VAL A 186 4.48 -2.25 5.77
N LYS A 187 5.28 -1.27 6.20
CA LYS A 187 4.79 0.03 6.67
C LYS A 187 4.93 1.07 5.57
N PHE A 188 3.90 1.90 5.44
CA PHE A 188 3.91 3.08 4.58
C PHE A 188 3.54 4.29 5.42
N VAL A 189 4.33 5.36 5.30
CA VAL A 189 4.02 6.64 5.93
C VAL A 189 3.91 7.70 4.83
N PRO A 190 2.79 8.42 4.71
CA PRO A 190 2.64 9.48 3.73
C PRO A 190 3.74 10.55 3.87
N ARG A 191 4.46 10.83 2.77
CA ARG A 191 5.51 11.87 2.74
C ARG A 191 4.93 13.26 2.54
N LYS A 192 3.84 13.34 1.77
CA LYS A 192 3.22 14.60 1.38
C LYS A 192 1.76 14.62 1.83
N LYS A 193 1.34 15.77 2.32
CA LYS A 193 -0.07 16.14 2.41
C LYS A 193 -0.41 16.95 1.16
N ASN A 194 -1.65 16.88 0.69
CA ASN A 194 -2.12 17.57 -0.54
C ASN A 194 -1.34 17.13 -1.79
N VAL A 195 -1.46 15.86 -2.13
CA VAL A 195 -0.85 15.33 -3.35
C VAL A 195 -1.44 16.04 -4.57
N ASN A 196 -0.56 16.64 -5.39
CA ASN A 196 -0.97 17.16 -6.68
C ASN A 196 -1.21 15.99 -7.64
N PHE A 197 -2.48 15.68 -7.92
CA PHE A 197 -2.86 14.58 -8.82
C PHE A 197 -2.48 14.85 -10.28
N GLU A 198 -2.34 16.12 -10.69
CA GLU A 198 -1.87 16.47 -12.02
C GLU A 198 -0.37 16.12 -12.14
N GLU A 199 0.46 16.55 -11.18
CA GLU A 199 1.88 16.16 -11.08
C GLU A 199 2.01 14.61 -11.08
N LEU A 200 1.18 13.90 -10.32
CA LEU A 200 1.18 12.43 -10.29
C LEU A 200 0.81 11.83 -11.67
N ASN A 201 -0.09 12.44 -12.42
CA ASN A 201 -0.44 11.99 -13.77
C ASN A 201 0.72 12.20 -14.74
N PHE A 202 1.42 13.33 -14.69
CA PHE A 202 2.64 13.56 -15.47
C PHE A 202 3.74 12.55 -15.10
N LEU A 203 3.95 12.28 -13.81
CA LEU A 203 4.87 11.25 -13.36
C LEU A 203 4.52 9.89 -13.97
N LYS A 204 3.25 9.47 -13.92
CA LYS A 204 2.78 8.21 -14.52
C LYS A 204 3.02 8.17 -16.04
N LYS A 205 2.85 9.29 -16.76
CA LYS A 205 3.15 9.38 -18.20
C LYS A 205 4.65 9.12 -18.48
N ILE A 206 5.54 9.79 -17.74
CA ILE A 206 7.00 9.62 -17.89
C ILE A 206 7.42 8.18 -17.53
N LEU A 207 6.90 7.63 -16.44
CA LEU A 207 7.18 6.26 -16.04
C LEU A 207 6.72 5.26 -17.10
N ASN A 208 5.56 5.47 -17.72
CA ASN A 208 5.08 4.63 -18.81
C ASN A 208 5.97 4.74 -20.04
N LEU A 209 6.36 5.96 -20.42
CA LEU A 209 7.25 6.20 -21.54
C LEU A 209 8.58 5.44 -21.39
N LEU A 210 9.22 5.56 -20.24
CA LEU A 210 10.57 5.03 -20.03
C LEU A 210 10.56 3.53 -19.73
N PHE A 211 9.72 3.07 -18.83
CA PHE A 211 9.69 1.66 -18.41
C PHE A 211 9.05 0.70 -19.43
N ASN A 212 8.35 1.19 -20.46
CA ASN A 212 7.91 0.34 -21.57
C ASN A 212 9.08 -0.25 -22.36
N SER A 213 10.26 0.35 -22.24
CA SER A 213 11.50 -0.12 -22.83
C SER A 213 12.63 -0.19 -21.79
N LYS A 214 12.36 -0.80 -20.62
CA LYS A 214 13.26 -0.85 -19.44
C LYS A 214 14.73 -1.15 -19.77
N ARG A 215 15.02 -1.98 -20.78
CA ARG A 215 16.38 -2.38 -21.17
C ARG A 215 17.09 -1.40 -22.11
N LYS A 216 16.42 -0.37 -22.60
CA LYS A 216 16.98 0.65 -23.52
C LYS A 216 17.38 1.90 -22.75
N LYS A 217 18.34 2.66 -23.32
CA LYS A 217 18.72 3.99 -22.82
C LYS A 217 17.53 4.96 -22.86
N ILE A 218 17.51 5.90 -21.93
CA ILE A 218 16.44 6.91 -21.80
C ILE A 218 16.54 8.04 -22.84
N SER A 219 17.69 8.19 -23.51
CA SER A 219 17.94 9.25 -24.48
C SER A 219 16.85 9.35 -25.57
N LYS A 220 16.62 8.25 -26.32
CA LYS A 220 15.69 8.25 -27.44
C LYS A 220 14.24 8.63 -27.07
N PRO A 221 13.63 8.09 -26.01
CA PRO A 221 12.28 8.50 -25.59
C PRO A 221 12.23 9.93 -25.03
N LEU A 222 13.24 10.39 -24.28
CA LEU A 222 13.24 11.75 -23.70
C LEU A 222 13.42 12.83 -24.77
N LEU A 223 14.36 12.66 -25.72
CA LEU A 223 14.60 13.60 -26.81
C LEU A 223 13.45 13.72 -27.84
N LYS A 224 12.42 12.87 -27.72
CA LYS A 224 11.18 13.03 -28.51
C LYS A 224 10.22 14.03 -27.89
N ILE A 225 10.39 14.35 -26.60
CA ILE A 225 9.46 15.18 -25.83
C ILE A 225 10.14 16.46 -25.37
N PHE A 226 11.40 16.39 -24.98
CA PHE A 226 12.16 17.50 -24.39
C PHE A 226 13.29 17.94 -25.29
N GLU A 227 13.63 19.22 -25.21
CA GLU A 227 14.82 19.76 -25.83
C GLU A 227 16.08 19.26 -25.10
N ALA A 228 17.17 19.03 -25.85
CA ALA A 228 18.44 18.56 -25.28
C ALA A 228 18.97 19.49 -24.18
N LYS A 229 18.87 20.79 -24.37
CA LYS A 229 19.28 21.82 -23.43
C LYS A 229 18.57 21.71 -22.07
N ASP A 230 17.28 21.39 -22.06
CA ASP A 230 16.51 21.25 -20.83
C ASP A 230 16.94 20.01 -20.04
N LEU A 231 17.24 18.92 -20.76
CA LEU A 231 17.76 17.70 -20.14
C LEU A 231 19.19 17.89 -19.58
N GLU A 232 20.02 18.65 -20.26
CA GLU A 232 21.36 19.05 -19.78
C GLU A 232 21.26 19.89 -18.51
N ASN A 233 20.34 20.86 -18.44
CA ASN A 233 20.10 21.68 -17.26
C ASN A 233 19.67 20.86 -16.02
N LEU A 234 19.02 19.72 -16.25
CA LEU A 234 18.68 18.77 -15.17
C LEU A 234 19.83 17.83 -14.79
N ASN A 235 20.98 17.92 -15.46
CA ASN A 235 22.11 17.00 -15.27
C ASN A 235 21.68 15.53 -15.33
N ILE A 236 20.95 15.16 -16.38
CA ILE A 236 20.49 13.79 -16.61
C ILE A 236 21.45 13.09 -17.57
N ASP A 237 22.06 12.02 -17.12
CA ASP A 237 22.85 11.14 -17.99
C ASP A 237 21.88 10.34 -18.90
N LEU A 238 21.87 10.70 -20.17
CA LEU A 238 20.99 10.12 -21.19
C LEU A 238 21.37 8.68 -21.58
N ASP A 239 22.53 8.21 -21.17
CA ASP A 239 23.00 6.87 -21.40
C ASP A 239 22.47 5.85 -20.37
N LEU A 240 21.89 6.33 -19.29
CA LEU A 240 21.24 5.50 -18.29
C LEU A 240 20.03 4.73 -18.84
N ARG A 241 19.71 3.65 -18.17
CA ARG A 241 18.42 2.94 -18.32
C ARG A 241 17.43 3.45 -17.29
N PRO A 242 16.11 3.24 -17.49
CA PRO A 242 15.09 3.70 -16.55
C PRO A 242 15.29 3.20 -15.12
N ASP A 243 15.82 2.00 -14.93
CA ASP A 243 16.04 1.40 -13.61
C ASP A 243 17.31 1.91 -12.89
N GLN A 244 18.12 2.70 -13.57
CA GLN A 244 19.30 3.37 -13.03
C GLN A 244 19.01 4.84 -12.67
N LEU A 245 17.87 5.38 -13.11
CA LEU A 245 17.48 6.76 -12.84
C LEU A 245 16.81 6.85 -11.47
N SER A 246 17.31 7.76 -10.61
CA SER A 246 16.76 7.92 -9.27
C SER A 246 15.32 8.46 -9.27
N SER A 247 14.55 8.16 -8.23
CA SER A 247 13.19 8.69 -8.08
C SER A 247 13.18 10.23 -8.11
N LYS A 248 14.22 10.88 -7.58
CA LYS A 248 14.37 12.34 -7.64
C LYS A 248 14.44 12.85 -9.08
N LYS A 249 15.21 12.18 -9.95
CA LYS A 249 15.32 12.56 -11.37
C LYS A 249 14.02 12.36 -12.14
N PHE A 250 13.23 11.33 -11.79
CA PHE A 250 11.87 11.19 -12.34
C PHE A 250 10.98 12.38 -11.98
N LEU A 251 11.09 12.92 -10.75
CA LEU A 251 10.32 14.10 -10.34
C LEU A 251 10.79 15.38 -11.06
N GLU A 252 12.10 15.53 -11.26
CA GLU A 252 12.64 16.65 -12.05
C GLU A 252 12.11 16.62 -13.48
N LEU A 253 12.09 15.44 -14.13
CA LEU A 253 11.47 15.24 -15.46
C LEU A 253 9.96 15.51 -15.45
N THR A 254 9.27 15.17 -14.35
CA THR A 254 7.82 15.44 -14.22
C THR A 254 7.55 16.94 -14.22
N LYS A 255 8.32 17.71 -13.44
CA LYS A 255 8.21 19.17 -13.40
C LYS A 255 8.56 19.81 -14.75
N LEU A 256 9.51 19.23 -15.48
CA LEU A 256 9.83 19.68 -16.82
C LEU A 256 8.65 19.42 -17.76
N MET A 257 8.00 18.24 -17.68
CA MET A 257 6.86 17.88 -18.49
C MET A 257 5.65 18.80 -18.29
N GLU A 258 5.45 19.32 -17.07
CA GLU A 258 4.40 20.32 -16.78
C GLU A 258 4.57 21.61 -17.59
N LYS A 259 5.83 21.96 -17.96
CA LYS A 259 6.12 23.15 -18.77
C LYS A 259 5.87 22.91 -20.26
N TYR A 260 5.84 21.68 -20.70
CA TYR A 260 5.68 21.29 -22.11
C TYR A 260 4.23 20.96 -22.47
N GLY A 261 3.31 20.86 -21.49
CA GLY A 261 1.97 20.48 -21.82
C GLY A 261 0.87 20.51 -20.99
#